data_45e802091f41dbd6d221a79790d3f271
#
_entry.id   45e802091f41dbd6d221a79790d3f271
#
_cell.length_a   1.000
_cell.length_b   1.000
_cell.length_c   1.000
_cell.angle_alpha   90.00
_cell.angle_beta   90.00
_cell.angle_gamma   90.00
#
_symmetry.space_group_name_H-M   'P 1'
#
loop_
_entity.id
_entity.type
_entity.pdbx_description
1 polymer ?
#
loop_
_entity_poly.entity_id
_entity_poly.type
_entity_poly.pdbx_seq_one_letter_code
_entity_poly.pdbx_strand_id
1 'polypeptide(L)'
;EWHSKMGDGVSEDKATTLTGADYTADDYMFDKADIIYETKTVKVSGAQTEVNSITAAYADIPIEKKLTQSETIDASVVLSNGSDLDSKYVKINGESRLTVPVTLPVYKMQTSAVSVSFKNTPSDYINSPLLYSISPSRVRVAVLQNGSDTTNSLEIGTIDFANITPSNGSFTFLASNVKTAKFLDGTTSFNVEVNTCLLYTSP
;
A
#
# COMPACT_ATOMS: atom_id res chain seq x y z
N GLU A 1 7.52 7.50 -19.36
CA GLU A 1 7.23 7.46 -17.91
C GLU A 1 5.82 8.01 -17.69
N TRP A 2 4.99 7.33 -16.90
CA TRP A 2 3.63 7.75 -16.63
C TRP A 2 3.62 8.76 -15.48
N HIS A 3 2.96 9.88 -15.70
CA HIS A 3 2.64 10.83 -14.65
C HIS A 3 1.13 10.80 -14.41
N SER A 4 0.67 10.95 -13.18
CA SER A 4 -0.75 11.03 -12.86
C SER A 4 -1.17 12.48 -12.69
N LYS A 5 -2.19 12.88 -13.43
CA LYS A 5 -2.92 14.13 -13.23
C LYS A 5 -4.18 13.79 -12.43
N MET A 6 -4.34 14.39 -11.28
CA MET A 6 -5.43 14.09 -10.35
C MET A 6 -6.33 15.32 -10.19
N GLY A 7 -7.63 15.10 -10.38
CA GLY A 7 -8.65 16.15 -10.26
C GLY A 7 -8.71 17.11 -11.45
N ASP A 8 -9.84 17.78 -11.62
CA ASP A 8 -10.04 18.77 -12.67
C ASP A 8 -9.10 19.97 -12.52
N GLY A 9 -8.32 20.25 -13.54
CA GLY A 9 -7.47 21.43 -13.64
C GLY A 9 -6.20 21.40 -12.79
N VAL A 10 -5.80 20.25 -12.24
CA VAL A 10 -4.55 20.10 -11.47
C VAL A 10 -3.42 19.69 -12.40
N SER A 11 -2.46 20.58 -12.64
CA SER A 11 -1.22 20.27 -13.36
C SER A 11 -0.31 19.37 -12.52
N GLU A 12 0.66 18.72 -13.15
CA GLU A 12 1.67 17.86 -12.47
C GLU A 12 2.36 18.60 -11.32
N ASP A 13 2.71 19.87 -11.50
CA ASP A 13 3.35 20.71 -10.48
C ASP A 13 2.46 20.90 -9.25
N LYS A 14 1.13 20.99 -9.44
CA LYS A 14 0.18 21.02 -8.32
C LYS A 14 -0.07 19.64 -7.75
N ALA A 15 -0.07 18.58 -8.55
CA ALA A 15 -0.23 17.21 -8.08
C ALA A 15 0.92 16.76 -7.18
N THR A 16 2.13 17.31 -7.35
CA THR A 16 3.27 17.07 -6.45
C THR A 16 3.12 17.76 -5.09
N THR A 17 2.35 18.85 -5.02
CA THR A 17 2.10 19.59 -3.78
C THR A 17 0.83 19.16 -3.05
N LEU A 18 -0.11 18.47 -3.72
CA LEU A 18 -1.29 17.92 -3.08
C LEU A 18 -0.92 16.69 -2.23
N THR A 19 -1.29 16.72 -0.97
CA THR A 19 -1.15 15.57 -0.06
C THR A 19 -2.24 14.55 -0.36
N GLY A 20 -1.99 13.27 -0.03
CA GLY A 20 -3.03 12.23 -0.14
C GLY A 20 -4.33 12.57 0.59
N ALA A 21 -4.28 13.44 1.60
CA ALA A 21 -5.43 13.92 2.37
C ALA A 21 -6.48 14.66 1.54
N ASP A 22 -6.12 15.23 0.38
CA ASP A 22 -7.07 15.92 -0.48
C ASP A 22 -8.06 14.97 -1.17
N TYR A 23 -7.67 13.70 -1.34
CA TYR A 23 -8.43 12.67 -2.06
C TYR A 23 -8.97 11.56 -1.18
N THR A 24 -8.59 11.52 0.09
CA THR A 24 -9.06 10.54 1.05
C THR A 24 -9.90 11.17 2.14
N ALA A 25 -10.78 10.38 2.77
CA ALA A 25 -11.48 10.79 3.99
C ALA A 25 -10.50 10.90 5.17
N ASP A 26 -10.94 11.53 6.26
CA ASP A 26 -10.18 11.61 7.50
C ASP A 26 -9.80 10.19 7.95
N ASP A 27 -8.64 10.02 8.55
CA ASP A 27 -8.05 8.72 8.93
C ASP A 27 -7.66 7.80 7.77
N TYR A 28 -7.73 8.27 6.53
CA TYR A 28 -7.27 7.52 5.36
C TYR A 28 -6.13 8.26 4.65
N MET A 29 -5.31 7.50 3.97
CA MET A 29 -4.23 8.04 3.13
C MET A 29 -4.01 7.19 1.89
N PHE A 30 -3.43 7.77 0.87
CA PHE A 30 -2.78 7.03 -0.21
C PHE A 30 -1.40 7.61 -0.49
N ASP A 31 -0.55 6.81 -1.11
CA ASP A 31 0.79 7.21 -1.52
C ASP A 31 0.87 7.13 -3.05
N LYS A 32 1.30 8.21 -3.68
CA LYS A 32 1.46 8.26 -5.15
C LYS A 32 2.42 7.19 -5.67
N ALA A 33 3.41 6.82 -4.86
CA ALA A 33 4.37 5.77 -5.22
C ALA A 33 3.73 4.38 -5.33
N ASP A 34 2.57 4.16 -4.71
CA ASP A 34 1.86 2.88 -4.71
C ASP A 34 0.79 2.80 -5.82
N ILE A 35 0.57 3.86 -6.58
CA ILE A 35 -0.40 3.84 -7.69
C ILE A 35 0.00 2.77 -8.69
N ILE A 36 -0.95 1.89 -9.03
CA ILE A 36 -0.73 0.78 -9.94
C ILE A 36 -1.32 1.11 -11.29
N TYR A 37 -0.47 1.18 -12.31
CA TYR A 37 -0.84 1.33 -13.71
C TYR A 37 -0.74 -0.04 -14.38
N GLU A 38 -1.87 -0.60 -14.83
CA GLU A 38 -1.86 -1.87 -15.58
C GLU A 38 -1.23 -1.68 -16.95
N THR A 39 -1.50 -0.57 -17.61
CA THR A 39 -0.91 -0.19 -18.91
C THR A 39 0.39 0.60 -18.66
N LYS A 40 1.53 0.03 -19.02
CA LYS A 40 2.84 0.68 -18.80
C LYS A 40 3.34 1.52 -19.97
N THR A 41 2.82 1.29 -21.17
CA THR A 41 3.24 1.99 -22.38
C THR A 41 2.07 2.19 -23.32
N VAL A 42 2.09 3.27 -24.06
CA VAL A 42 1.12 3.55 -25.14
C VAL A 42 1.87 3.86 -26.43
N LYS A 43 1.28 3.45 -27.57
CA LYS A 43 1.80 3.77 -28.89
C LYS A 43 1.13 5.06 -29.37
N VAL A 44 1.93 6.06 -29.71
CA VAL A 44 1.44 7.33 -30.24
C VAL A 44 1.69 7.37 -31.74
N SER A 45 0.71 7.85 -32.48
CA SER A 45 0.80 8.05 -33.94
C SER A 45 0.10 9.34 -34.37
N GLY A 46 0.61 10.00 -35.40
CA GLY A 46 0.07 11.27 -35.89
C GLY A 46 1.06 12.00 -36.80
N ALA A 47 0.85 13.31 -36.98
CA ALA A 47 1.80 14.13 -37.71
C ALA A 47 3.16 14.12 -36.99
N GLN A 48 4.25 13.99 -37.74
CA GLN A 48 5.59 13.85 -37.16
C GLN A 48 5.97 15.00 -36.23
N THR A 49 5.59 16.23 -36.59
CA THR A 49 5.83 17.43 -35.77
C THR A 49 5.14 17.33 -34.41
N GLU A 50 3.88 16.88 -34.41
CA GLU A 50 3.08 16.74 -33.20
C GLU A 50 3.62 15.59 -32.30
N VAL A 51 3.88 14.44 -32.91
CA VAL A 51 4.44 13.28 -32.16
C VAL A 51 5.80 13.60 -31.55
N ASN A 52 6.67 14.32 -32.31
CA ASN A 52 7.99 14.72 -31.83
C ASN A 52 7.94 15.81 -30.74
N SER A 53 6.84 16.53 -30.62
CA SER A 53 6.67 17.57 -29.59
C SER A 53 6.24 17.00 -28.25
N ILE A 54 5.79 15.76 -28.19
CA ILE A 54 5.28 15.13 -26.96
C ILE A 54 6.43 14.93 -25.96
N THR A 55 6.29 15.51 -24.79
CA THR A 55 7.26 15.43 -23.71
C THR A 55 6.80 14.52 -22.57
N ALA A 56 5.46 14.34 -22.41
CA ALA A 56 4.89 13.53 -21.34
C ALA A 56 3.54 12.90 -21.75
N ALA A 57 3.17 11.84 -21.02
CA ALA A 57 1.84 11.25 -21.03
C ALA A 57 1.32 11.16 -19.61
N TYR A 58 0.08 11.54 -19.39
CA TYR A 58 -0.59 11.53 -18.09
C TYR A 58 -1.78 10.57 -18.10
N ALA A 59 -2.05 9.97 -16.97
CA ALA A 59 -3.32 9.35 -16.66
C ALA A 59 -4.15 10.37 -15.85
N ASP A 60 -5.19 10.92 -16.46
CA ASP A 60 -6.12 11.83 -15.81
C ASP A 60 -7.17 11.01 -15.06
N ILE A 61 -7.07 11.01 -13.72
CA ILE A 61 -7.87 10.17 -12.84
C ILE A 61 -9.02 11.00 -12.27
N PRO A 62 -10.28 10.76 -12.68
CA PRO A 62 -11.42 11.50 -12.18
C PRO A 62 -11.77 11.04 -10.75
N ILE A 63 -11.39 11.82 -9.74
CA ILE A 63 -11.78 11.56 -8.34
C ILE A 63 -12.86 12.55 -7.96
N GLU A 64 -14.10 12.05 -7.85
CA GLU A 64 -15.27 12.87 -7.52
C GLU A 64 -15.64 12.82 -6.02
N LYS A 65 -15.09 11.86 -5.27
CA LYS A 65 -15.41 11.62 -3.86
C LYS A 65 -14.17 11.35 -3.04
N LYS A 66 -14.23 11.60 -1.74
CA LYS A 66 -13.19 11.18 -0.80
C LYS A 66 -13.14 9.66 -0.70
N LEU A 67 -11.96 9.07 -0.95
CA LEU A 67 -11.76 7.63 -0.95
C LEU A 67 -11.61 7.09 0.48
N THR A 68 -12.24 5.95 0.75
CA THR A 68 -12.16 5.20 2.02
C THR A 68 -11.70 3.75 1.81
N GLN A 69 -11.58 3.34 0.55
CA GLN A 69 -11.09 2.01 0.16
C GLN A 69 -10.32 2.11 -1.14
N SER A 70 -9.49 1.13 -1.41
CA SER A 70 -8.79 1.01 -2.68
C SER A 70 -9.77 0.89 -3.82
N GLU A 71 -9.53 1.61 -4.90
CA GLU A 71 -10.44 1.68 -6.05
C GLU A 71 -9.64 1.63 -7.35
N THR A 72 -10.16 0.90 -8.34
CA THR A 72 -9.63 0.93 -9.71
C THR A 72 -10.53 1.85 -10.53
N ILE A 73 -9.94 2.87 -11.12
CA ILE A 73 -10.63 3.93 -11.84
C ILE A 73 -10.10 3.96 -13.28
N ASP A 74 -11.01 4.12 -14.24
CA ASP A 74 -10.64 4.34 -15.63
C ASP A 74 -10.14 5.77 -15.83
N ALA A 75 -8.83 5.91 -16.01
CA ALA A 75 -8.16 7.18 -16.22
C ALA A 75 -8.01 7.50 -17.70
N SER A 76 -8.31 8.73 -18.09
CA SER A 76 -8.09 9.18 -19.46
C SER A 76 -6.61 9.44 -19.72
N VAL A 77 -6.10 8.93 -20.85
CA VAL A 77 -4.71 9.22 -21.26
C VAL A 77 -4.66 10.58 -21.95
N VAL A 78 -3.84 11.47 -21.41
CA VAL A 78 -3.59 12.82 -21.93
C VAL A 78 -2.12 12.93 -22.32
N LEU A 79 -1.85 13.41 -23.52
CA LEU A 79 -0.51 13.70 -24.00
C LEU A 79 -0.22 15.20 -23.83
N SER A 80 1.03 15.54 -23.52
CA SER A 80 1.45 16.92 -23.29
C SER A 80 2.77 17.24 -23.97
N ASN A 81 2.90 18.50 -24.43
CA ASN A 81 4.15 19.12 -24.85
C ASN A 81 4.50 20.35 -23.99
N GLY A 82 4.02 20.39 -22.73
CA GLY A 82 3.98 21.55 -21.85
C GLY A 82 2.56 22.13 -21.69
N SER A 83 1.65 21.73 -22.56
CA SER A 83 0.19 21.89 -22.46
C SER A 83 -0.50 20.63 -23.00
N ASP A 84 -1.75 20.40 -22.63
CA ASP A 84 -2.51 19.24 -23.12
C ASP A 84 -2.67 19.33 -24.66
N LEU A 85 -2.29 18.25 -25.34
CA LEU A 85 -2.37 18.19 -26.80
C LEU A 85 -3.79 17.82 -27.26
N ASP A 86 -4.27 18.50 -28.32
CA ASP A 86 -5.55 18.15 -28.93
C ASP A 86 -5.46 16.78 -29.63
N SER A 87 -6.34 15.86 -29.24
CA SER A 87 -6.47 14.51 -29.81
C SER A 87 -6.80 14.47 -31.31
N LYS A 88 -7.09 15.63 -31.93
CA LYS A 88 -7.40 15.77 -33.38
C LYS A 88 -6.22 15.36 -34.25
N TYR A 89 -4.99 15.64 -33.81
CA TYR A 89 -3.77 15.46 -34.61
C TYR A 89 -2.92 14.26 -34.20
N VAL A 90 -3.25 13.68 -33.04
CA VAL A 90 -2.49 12.57 -32.46
C VAL A 90 -3.45 11.46 -32.03
N LYS A 91 -3.08 10.20 -32.29
CA LYS A 91 -3.83 9.03 -31.87
C LYS A 91 -3.01 8.23 -30.88
N ILE A 92 -3.66 7.65 -29.87
CA ILE A 92 -3.08 6.80 -28.84
C ILE A 92 -3.60 5.39 -29.08
N ASN A 93 -2.71 4.43 -29.36
CA ASN A 93 -3.06 3.05 -29.75
C ASN A 93 -4.06 2.98 -30.94
N GLY A 94 -4.05 4.00 -31.81
CA GLY A 94 -4.98 4.11 -32.97
C GLY A 94 -6.30 4.81 -32.64
N GLU A 95 -6.57 5.11 -31.40
CA GLU A 95 -7.79 5.77 -30.90
C GLU A 95 -7.55 7.26 -30.67
N SER A 96 -8.62 8.07 -30.81
CA SER A 96 -8.59 9.50 -30.50
C SER A 96 -8.61 9.78 -29.00
N ARG A 97 -9.10 8.82 -28.22
CA ARG A 97 -9.11 8.82 -26.74
C ARG A 97 -8.83 7.41 -26.26
N LEU A 98 -8.05 7.29 -25.22
CA LEU A 98 -7.75 6.03 -24.56
C LEU A 98 -8.01 6.19 -23.06
N THR A 99 -8.70 5.24 -22.46
CA THR A 99 -8.77 5.09 -21.01
C THR A 99 -7.96 3.87 -20.58
N VAL A 100 -7.33 3.97 -19.42
CA VAL A 100 -6.54 2.89 -18.83
C VAL A 100 -6.95 2.69 -17.37
N PRO A 101 -7.06 1.44 -16.90
CA PRO A 101 -7.35 1.19 -15.50
C PRO A 101 -6.14 1.57 -14.63
N VAL A 102 -6.41 2.36 -13.60
CA VAL A 102 -5.45 2.80 -12.60
C VAL A 102 -5.99 2.44 -11.23
N THR A 103 -5.23 1.66 -10.45
CA THR A 103 -5.61 1.31 -9.09
C THR A 103 -4.95 2.24 -8.09
N LEU A 104 -5.77 2.85 -7.25
CA LEU A 104 -5.38 3.72 -6.14
C LEU A 104 -5.47 2.92 -4.83
N PRO A 105 -4.34 2.45 -4.28
CA PRO A 105 -4.32 1.80 -2.98
C PRO A 105 -4.60 2.81 -1.87
N VAL A 106 -5.66 2.59 -1.09
CA VAL A 106 -6.03 3.45 0.04
C VAL A 106 -5.77 2.71 1.34
N TYR A 107 -5.14 3.41 2.28
CA TYR A 107 -4.75 2.90 3.59
C TYR A 107 -5.54 3.60 4.68
N LYS A 108 -6.03 2.85 5.67
CA LYS A 108 -6.61 3.40 6.90
C LYS A 108 -5.53 3.58 7.95
N MET A 109 -5.41 4.78 8.47
CA MET A 109 -4.51 5.09 9.58
C MET A 109 -5.15 4.68 10.90
N GLN A 110 -4.48 3.83 11.66
CA GLN A 110 -4.98 3.34 12.94
C GLN A 110 -3.85 2.95 13.89
N THR A 111 -4.19 2.79 15.18
CA THR A 111 -3.31 2.15 16.14
C THR A 111 -3.70 0.69 16.27
N SER A 112 -2.80 -0.21 15.88
CA SER A 112 -3.00 -1.65 15.90
C SER A 112 -2.24 -2.29 17.06
N ALA A 113 -2.85 -3.28 17.71
CA ALA A 113 -2.14 -4.21 18.55
C ALA A 113 -1.27 -5.11 17.68
N VAL A 114 -0.10 -5.47 18.19
CA VAL A 114 0.84 -6.35 17.47
C VAL A 114 0.65 -7.78 17.96
N SER A 115 0.67 -8.73 17.02
CA SER A 115 0.55 -10.16 17.32
C SER A 115 1.56 -10.99 16.53
N VAL A 116 1.83 -12.19 17.01
CA VAL A 116 2.57 -13.24 16.31
C VAL A 116 1.72 -14.50 16.28
N SER A 117 1.89 -15.31 15.24
CA SER A 117 1.36 -16.66 15.17
C SER A 117 2.43 -17.68 15.56
N PHE A 118 1.98 -18.88 15.95
CA PHE A 118 2.86 -19.99 16.25
C PHE A 118 2.52 -21.17 15.34
N LYS A 119 3.53 -21.84 14.79
CA LYS A 119 3.38 -23.07 14.01
C LYS A 119 4.04 -24.24 14.73
N ASN A 120 3.63 -25.46 14.39
CA ASN A 120 4.11 -26.71 14.99
C ASN A 120 3.90 -26.75 16.52
N THR A 121 2.85 -26.10 17.01
CA THR A 121 2.51 -26.07 18.42
C THR A 121 2.00 -27.46 18.85
N PRO A 122 2.58 -28.10 19.88
CA PRO A 122 2.09 -29.36 20.40
C PRO A 122 0.65 -29.25 20.90
N SER A 123 -0.10 -30.39 20.85
CA SER A 123 -1.51 -30.45 21.24
C SER A 123 -1.79 -29.92 22.65
N ASP A 124 -0.85 -30.12 23.56
CA ASP A 124 -0.95 -29.72 24.98
C ASP A 124 -0.97 -28.20 25.17
N TYR A 125 -0.46 -27.46 24.18
CA TYR A 125 -0.42 -25.99 24.19
C TYR A 125 -1.50 -25.34 23.33
N ILE A 126 -2.33 -26.10 22.59
CA ILE A 126 -3.40 -25.53 21.77
C ILE A 126 -4.44 -24.83 22.65
N ASN A 127 -4.72 -25.39 23.85
CA ASN A 127 -5.69 -24.85 24.80
C ASN A 127 -5.06 -24.01 25.93
N SER A 128 -3.74 -23.94 25.99
CA SER A 128 -2.99 -23.12 26.95
C SER A 128 -2.13 -22.13 26.17
N PRO A 129 -2.62 -20.92 25.89
CA PRO A 129 -1.90 -19.98 25.06
C PRO A 129 -0.52 -19.68 25.66
N LEU A 130 0.51 -19.78 24.84
CA LEU A 130 1.85 -19.39 25.21
C LEU A 130 1.86 -17.97 25.75
N LEU A 131 2.44 -17.79 26.94
CA LEU A 131 2.66 -16.46 27.47
C LEU A 131 3.86 -15.84 26.76
N TYR A 132 3.60 -14.76 26.05
CA TYR A 132 4.63 -13.99 25.40
C TYR A 132 4.36 -12.49 25.55
N SER A 133 5.39 -11.69 25.39
CA SER A 133 5.28 -10.24 25.29
C SER A 133 5.89 -9.76 23.99
N ILE A 134 5.36 -8.66 23.47
CA ILE A 134 5.87 -8.02 22.25
C ILE A 134 6.21 -6.56 22.58
N SER A 135 7.37 -6.10 22.14
CA SER A 135 7.78 -4.71 22.27
C SER A 135 8.20 -4.14 20.91
N PRO A 136 7.56 -3.05 20.43
CA PRO A 136 6.34 -2.42 20.96
C PRO A 136 5.10 -3.31 20.78
N SER A 137 4.17 -3.27 21.74
CA SER A 137 2.92 -4.05 21.70
C SER A 137 1.80 -3.39 20.88
N ARG A 138 1.95 -2.11 20.58
CA ARG A 138 1.03 -1.32 19.74
C ARG A 138 1.85 -0.40 18.86
N VAL A 139 1.37 -0.18 17.65
CA VAL A 139 2.02 0.68 16.64
C VAL A 139 0.99 1.50 15.89
N ARG A 140 1.38 2.69 15.44
CA ARG A 140 0.59 3.48 14.52
C ARG A 140 0.91 3.09 13.09
N VAL A 141 -0.08 2.59 12.37
CA VAL A 141 0.08 2.05 11.02
C VAL A 141 -0.98 2.58 10.07
N ALA A 142 -0.65 2.55 8.79
CA ALA A 142 -1.60 2.67 7.70
C ALA A 142 -1.79 1.28 7.07
N VAL A 143 -3.00 0.73 7.18
CA VAL A 143 -3.36 -0.63 6.71
C VAL A 143 -4.13 -0.53 5.40
N LEU A 144 -3.70 -1.30 4.41
CA LEU A 144 -4.33 -1.32 3.09
C LEU A 144 -5.78 -1.78 3.18
N GLN A 145 -6.68 -0.99 2.59
CA GLN A 145 -8.11 -1.27 2.57
C GLN A 145 -8.50 -1.98 1.27
N ASN A 146 -8.61 -3.30 1.34
CA ASN A 146 -9.04 -4.17 0.22
C ASN A 146 -10.40 -4.83 0.50
N GLY A 147 -11.35 -4.09 1.10
CA GLY A 147 -12.66 -4.62 1.49
C GLY A 147 -12.86 -4.66 3.01
N SER A 148 -13.55 -5.67 3.55
CA SER A 148 -14.08 -5.69 4.91
C SER A 148 -13.10 -6.10 6.03
N ASP A 149 -11.79 -6.06 5.83
CA ASP A 149 -10.84 -6.44 6.88
C ASP A 149 -10.78 -5.38 7.98
N THR A 150 -11.47 -5.68 9.08
CA THR A 150 -11.56 -4.85 10.30
C THR A 150 -10.66 -5.34 11.44
N THR A 151 -9.62 -6.10 11.16
CA THR A 151 -8.74 -6.60 12.22
C THR A 151 -7.91 -5.47 12.82
N ASN A 152 -8.16 -5.18 14.09
CA ASN A 152 -7.38 -4.21 14.88
C ASN A 152 -6.02 -4.80 15.36
N SER A 153 -5.63 -5.96 14.83
CA SER A 153 -4.38 -6.66 15.17
C SER A 153 -3.51 -6.80 13.92
N LEU A 154 -2.24 -6.46 14.06
CA LEU A 154 -1.23 -6.60 13.03
C LEU A 154 -0.35 -7.80 13.34
N GLU A 155 -0.44 -8.85 12.53
CA GLU A 155 0.47 -9.98 12.62
C GLU A 155 1.82 -9.64 11.98
N ILE A 156 2.89 -9.73 12.78
CA ILE A 156 4.26 -9.37 12.35
C ILE A 156 5.07 -10.58 11.88
N GLY A 157 4.59 -11.79 12.14
CA GLY A 157 5.25 -13.02 11.70
C GLY A 157 4.85 -14.24 12.49
N THR A 158 5.48 -15.37 12.14
CA THR A 158 5.22 -16.67 12.72
C THR A 158 6.47 -17.22 13.43
N ILE A 159 6.32 -17.70 14.65
CA ILE A 159 7.36 -18.38 15.41
C ILE A 159 7.13 -19.90 15.27
N ASP A 160 8.18 -20.63 14.89
CA ASP A 160 8.14 -22.09 14.92
C ASP A 160 8.39 -22.55 16.36
N PHE A 161 7.44 -23.32 16.92
CA PHE A 161 7.55 -23.83 18.29
C PHE A 161 8.83 -24.65 18.51
N ALA A 162 9.29 -25.36 17.49
CA ALA A 162 10.53 -26.13 17.54
C ALA A 162 11.78 -25.27 17.80
N ASN A 163 11.71 -23.96 17.54
CA ASN A 163 12.82 -23.02 17.77
C ASN A 163 12.79 -22.42 19.19
N ILE A 164 11.76 -22.71 19.99
CA ILE A 164 11.64 -22.22 21.37
C ILE A 164 12.34 -23.22 22.28
N THR A 165 13.40 -22.77 22.96
CA THR A 165 14.16 -23.59 23.90
C THR A 165 14.37 -22.82 25.20
N PRO A 166 14.78 -23.46 26.32
CA PRO A 166 15.08 -22.76 27.59
C PRO A 166 16.09 -21.63 27.42
N SER A 167 16.98 -21.72 26.45
CA SER A 167 18.01 -20.73 26.15
C SER A 167 17.68 -19.80 24.98
N ASN A 168 16.55 -20.02 24.29
CA ASN A 168 16.13 -19.23 23.13
C ASN A 168 14.62 -18.97 23.17
N GLY A 169 14.24 -17.92 23.88
CA GLY A 169 12.86 -17.43 23.97
C GLY A 169 12.67 -16.05 23.32
N SER A 170 13.73 -15.45 22.79
CA SER A 170 13.71 -14.11 22.21
C SER A 170 13.78 -14.16 20.69
N PHE A 171 12.85 -13.46 20.02
CA PHE A 171 12.74 -13.41 18.56
C PHE A 171 12.59 -11.97 18.11
N THR A 172 13.32 -11.60 17.04
CA THR A 172 13.23 -10.26 16.44
C THR A 172 12.59 -10.34 15.07
N PHE A 173 11.58 -9.50 14.85
CA PHE A 173 10.92 -9.32 13.57
C PHE A 173 11.17 -7.92 13.02
N LEU A 174 11.47 -7.81 11.72
CA LEU A 174 11.65 -6.52 11.07
C LEU A 174 10.32 -5.99 10.53
N ALA A 175 10.02 -4.73 10.80
CA ALA A 175 8.84 -4.04 10.27
C ALA A 175 8.79 -4.06 8.73
N SER A 176 9.95 -4.04 8.07
CA SER A 176 10.06 -4.11 6.60
C SER A 176 9.53 -5.43 5.99
N ASN A 177 9.38 -6.48 6.79
CA ASN A 177 8.82 -7.76 6.34
C ASN A 177 7.29 -7.77 6.35
N VAL A 178 6.65 -6.84 7.05
CA VAL A 178 5.19 -6.69 7.10
C VAL A 178 4.75 -5.89 5.87
N LYS A 179 4.18 -6.56 4.88
CA LYS A 179 3.80 -5.93 3.58
C LYS A 179 2.37 -5.37 3.57
N THR A 180 1.56 -5.71 4.57
CA THR A 180 0.15 -5.33 4.66
C THR A 180 -0.07 -3.95 5.31
N ALA A 181 0.96 -3.35 5.86
CA ALA A 181 0.89 -2.07 6.56
C ALA A 181 2.14 -1.22 6.36
N LYS A 182 1.96 0.11 6.40
CA LYS A 182 3.04 1.10 6.48
C LYS A 182 3.12 1.61 7.92
N PHE A 183 4.32 1.61 8.52
CA PHE A 183 4.52 2.11 9.88
C PHE A 183 4.66 3.63 9.87
N LEU A 184 3.86 4.31 10.68
CA LEU A 184 3.77 5.78 10.73
C LEU A 184 4.52 6.37 11.93
N ASP A 185 4.94 5.54 12.89
CA ASP A 185 5.61 5.91 14.13
C ASP A 185 7.12 5.66 14.13
N GLY A 186 7.68 5.27 12.98
CA GLY A 186 9.11 5.00 12.82
C GLY A 186 9.57 3.64 13.39
N THR A 187 8.64 2.76 13.77
CA THR A 187 8.98 1.40 14.21
C THR A 187 9.71 0.63 13.11
N THR A 188 10.88 0.08 13.41
CA THR A 188 11.73 -0.68 12.48
C THR A 188 11.82 -2.17 12.81
N SER A 189 11.60 -2.54 14.08
CA SER A 189 11.68 -3.92 14.55
C SER A 189 10.80 -4.17 15.76
N PHE A 190 10.53 -5.43 16.02
CA PHE A 190 9.77 -5.95 17.16
C PHE A 190 10.56 -7.02 17.86
N ASN A 191 10.60 -6.96 19.18
CA ASN A 191 11.13 -8.05 20.01
C ASN A 191 9.97 -8.82 20.63
N VAL A 192 10.01 -10.14 20.49
CA VAL A 192 9.04 -11.06 21.08
C VAL A 192 9.77 -11.93 22.10
N GLU A 193 9.34 -11.86 23.35
CA GLU A 193 9.85 -12.67 24.43
C GLU A 193 8.83 -13.73 24.82
N VAL A 194 9.15 -14.99 24.60
CA VAL A 194 8.32 -16.14 24.98
C VAL A 194 8.74 -16.63 26.38
N ASN A 195 7.77 -16.82 27.26
CA ASN A 195 8.04 -17.36 28.60
C ASN A 195 8.34 -18.86 28.51
N THR A 196 9.62 -19.21 28.48
CA THR A 196 10.09 -20.59 28.35
C THR A 196 10.00 -21.37 29.64
N CYS A 197 9.87 -20.72 30.82
CA CYS A 197 9.78 -21.42 32.11
C CYS A 197 8.56 -22.34 32.22
N LEU A 198 7.44 -21.97 31.60
CA LEU A 198 6.21 -22.76 31.63
C LEU A 198 6.22 -23.95 30.65
N LEU A 199 7.12 -23.96 29.68
CA LEU A 199 7.20 -25.03 28.66
C LEU A 199 7.79 -26.34 29.23
N TYR A 200 8.52 -26.27 30.35
CA TYR A 200 9.26 -27.37 30.89
C TYR A 200 8.83 -27.78 32.32
N THR A 201 7.78 -27.14 32.84
CA THR A 201 7.24 -27.41 34.19
C THR A 201 5.94 -28.21 34.20
N SER A 202 5.47 -28.66 33.01
CA SER A 202 4.31 -29.56 32.95
C SER A 202 4.79 -30.99 33.23
N PRO A 203 4.14 -31.71 34.17
CA PRO A 203 4.51 -33.07 34.57
C PRO A 203 4.31 -34.07 33.43
#